data_1f8226a435c7d5b6fd215ea76822f1c9
#
_entry.id   1f8226a435c7d5b6fd215ea76822f1c9
#
_cell.length_a   1.000
_cell.length_b   1.000
_cell.length_c   1.000
_cell.angle_alpha   90.00
_cell.angle_beta   90.00
_cell.angle_gamma   90.00
#
_symmetry.space_group_name_H-M   'P 1'
#
loop_
_entity.id
_entity.type
_entity.pdbx_description
1 polymer ?
#
loop_
_entity_poly.entity_id
_entity_poly.type
_entity_poly.pdbx_seq_one_letter_code
_entity_poly.pdbx_strand_id
1 'polypeptide(L)'
;ILKDYNSYSNENLLDFYLLTGGVAKYIELFILNNSFDLKSMIDTIIDPNSMFLEEGKNRLIEEFGKEYGTYFSILALISDSKTSKSEIESILERNISGHLARLENDYNIIKSIKPINAKPNSKVQKYEIVDNFLAFWFRFIFKYQSLIEAENFDRLKEIIYRDISTFKGKFLEKLFIELLKEKQTFTKIGSYWERNNQNEIDIVAIDDIDKKVLICEVKLSEKRLNYNDLLLKSQKFVQDYKTYEIEY
;
A
#
# COMPACT_ATOMS: atom_id res chain seq x y z
N ILE A 1 21.37 2.29 6.44
CA ILE A 1 21.39 3.20 5.26
C ILE A 1 21.13 4.63 5.67
N LEU A 2 19.90 5.04 6.05
CA LEU A 2 19.61 6.45 6.38
C LEU A 2 20.50 7.02 7.52
N LYS A 3 20.84 6.20 8.52
CA LYS A 3 21.79 6.57 9.58
C LYS A 3 23.20 6.75 9.06
N ASP A 4 23.64 5.90 8.13
CA ASP A 4 24.99 5.94 7.55
C ASP A 4 25.20 7.20 6.69
N TYR A 5 24.12 7.73 6.12
CA TYR A 5 24.12 8.97 5.34
C TYR A 5 23.66 10.21 6.12
N ASN A 6 23.54 10.13 7.47
CA ASN A 6 23.09 11.21 8.35
C ASN A 6 21.72 11.82 7.98
N SER A 7 20.85 11.02 7.35
CA SER A 7 19.53 11.45 6.86
C SER A 7 18.37 10.78 7.61
N TYR A 8 18.65 10.15 8.75
CA TYR A 8 17.63 9.45 9.52
C TYR A 8 16.69 10.42 10.24
N SER A 9 15.41 10.28 9.93
CA SER A 9 14.27 10.75 10.72
C SER A 9 13.13 9.73 10.54
N ASN A 10 12.12 9.77 11.39
CA ASN A 10 10.95 8.90 11.22
C ASN A 10 10.20 9.21 9.93
N GLU A 11 10.18 10.47 9.50
CA GLU A 11 9.58 10.90 8.25
C GLU A 11 10.36 10.35 7.06
N ASN A 12 11.66 10.56 7.01
CA ASN A 12 12.51 10.04 5.93
C ASN A 12 12.48 8.51 5.87
N LEU A 13 12.38 7.82 7.02
CA LEU A 13 12.23 6.37 7.05
C LEU A 13 10.94 5.92 6.37
N LEU A 14 9.82 6.58 6.66
CA LEU A 14 8.54 6.27 6.02
C LEU A 14 8.57 6.57 4.51
N ASP A 15 9.15 7.71 4.12
CA ASP A 15 9.26 8.10 2.71
C ASP A 15 10.16 7.14 1.92
N PHE A 16 11.26 6.75 2.52
CA PHE A 16 12.19 5.80 1.93
C PHE A 16 11.55 4.40 1.80
N TYR A 17 10.84 3.94 2.84
CA TYR A 17 10.07 2.70 2.78
C TYR A 17 8.96 2.76 1.73
N LEU A 18 8.21 3.88 1.67
CA LEU A 18 7.15 4.12 0.69
C LEU A 18 7.65 3.93 -0.74
N LEU A 19 8.81 4.51 -1.07
CA LEU A 19 9.33 4.56 -2.43
C LEU A 19 10.26 3.39 -2.79
N THR A 20 10.73 2.62 -1.81
CA THR A 20 11.63 1.49 -2.08
C THR A 20 11.03 0.13 -1.71
N GLY A 21 10.16 0.06 -0.71
CA GLY A 21 9.69 -1.20 -0.14
C GLY A 21 10.82 -2.11 0.38
N GLY A 22 12.03 -1.57 0.57
CA GLY A 22 13.21 -2.35 0.90
C GLY A 22 13.88 -3.04 -0.29
N VAL A 23 13.44 -2.78 -1.52
CA VAL A 23 14.02 -3.36 -2.74
C VAL A 23 15.38 -2.75 -3.03
N ALA A 24 16.43 -3.58 -3.06
CA ALA A 24 17.83 -3.16 -3.20
C ALA A 24 18.08 -2.24 -4.41
N LYS A 25 17.49 -2.55 -5.56
CA LYS A 25 17.62 -1.75 -6.79
C LYS A 25 17.19 -0.29 -6.58
N TYR A 26 16.05 -0.05 -5.96
CA TYR A 26 15.56 1.32 -5.73
C TYR A 26 16.39 2.03 -4.68
N ILE A 27 16.83 1.29 -3.66
CA ILE A 27 17.73 1.80 -2.62
C ILE A 27 19.05 2.28 -3.25
N GLU A 28 19.68 1.46 -4.10
CA GLU A 28 20.92 1.80 -4.80
C GLU A 28 20.75 3.04 -5.68
N LEU A 29 19.66 3.15 -6.43
CA LEU A 29 19.37 4.31 -7.27
C LEU A 29 19.27 5.60 -6.46
N PHE A 30 18.62 5.57 -5.29
CA PHE A 30 18.55 6.74 -4.40
C PHE A 30 19.90 7.07 -3.75
N ILE A 31 20.69 6.05 -3.37
CA ILE A 31 22.05 6.26 -2.85
C ILE A 31 22.93 6.93 -3.92
N LEU A 32 22.93 6.43 -5.15
CA LEU A 32 23.71 6.98 -6.26
C LEU A 32 23.37 8.46 -6.56
N ASN A 33 22.11 8.85 -6.34
CA ASN A 33 21.65 10.22 -6.53
C ASN A 33 21.66 11.07 -5.24
N ASN A 34 22.19 10.52 -4.12
CA ASN A 34 22.22 11.17 -2.80
C ASN A 34 20.82 11.68 -2.36
N SER A 35 19.77 10.88 -2.59
CA SER A 35 18.37 11.22 -2.40
C SER A 35 17.78 10.45 -1.21
N PHE A 36 17.62 11.13 -0.05
CA PHE A 36 17.24 10.47 1.20
C PHE A 36 16.02 11.11 1.90
N ASP A 37 15.47 12.17 1.37
CA ASP A 37 14.22 12.82 1.80
C ASP A 37 13.21 12.80 0.65
N LEU A 38 11.93 13.05 0.99
CA LEU A 38 10.85 12.98 0.00
C LEU A 38 11.10 13.86 -1.22
N LYS A 39 11.60 15.08 -0.98
CA LYS A 39 11.80 16.05 -2.08
C LYS A 39 12.89 15.56 -3.03
N SER A 40 14.05 15.20 -2.52
CA SER A 40 15.17 14.73 -3.35
C SER A 40 14.82 13.41 -4.07
N MET A 41 14.08 12.50 -3.41
CA MET A 41 13.62 11.26 -4.04
C MET A 41 12.61 11.53 -5.17
N ILE A 42 11.63 12.43 -4.97
CA ILE A 42 10.68 12.79 -6.03
C ILE A 42 11.39 13.51 -7.18
N ASP A 43 12.35 14.39 -6.89
CA ASP A 43 13.15 15.04 -7.93
C ASP A 43 13.97 14.02 -8.76
N THR A 44 14.51 12.97 -8.12
CA THR A 44 15.19 11.87 -8.79
C THR A 44 14.25 11.01 -9.64
N ILE A 45 13.04 10.71 -9.12
CA ILE A 45 12.06 9.91 -9.87
C ILE A 45 11.53 10.67 -11.09
N ILE A 46 11.20 11.97 -10.91
CA ILE A 46 10.57 12.84 -11.91
C ILE A 46 11.63 13.69 -12.61
N ASP A 47 12.71 13.08 -13.02
CA ASP A 47 13.73 13.65 -13.91
C ASP A 47 13.50 13.13 -15.34
N PRO A 48 13.64 13.94 -16.40
CA PRO A 48 13.46 13.50 -17.79
C PRO A 48 14.26 12.26 -18.19
N ASN A 49 15.43 12.09 -17.59
CA ASN A 49 16.34 10.98 -17.87
C ASN A 49 16.24 9.86 -16.84
N SER A 50 15.23 9.92 -15.95
CA SER A 50 15.11 8.96 -14.86
C SER A 50 14.69 7.58 -15.34
N MET A 51 15.45 6.57 -14.95
CA MET A 51 15.07 5.17 -15.18
C MET A 51 13.76 4.80 -14.47
N PHE A 52 13.39 5.53 -13.43
CA PHE A 52 12.13 5.30 -12.70
C PHE A 52 10.88 5.54 -13.54
N LEU A 53 10.92 6.44 -14.51
CA LEU A 53 9.78 6.74 -15.38
C LEU A 53 9.38 5.55 -16.25
N GLU A 54 10.38 4.81 -16.76
CA GLU A 54 10.17 3.66 -17.67
C GLU A 54 10.15 2.30 -16.95
N GLU A 55 10.58 2.24 -15.70
CA GLU A 55 10.79 0.99 -14.95
C GLU A 55 9.58 0.07 -14.92
N GLY A 56 8.40 0.65 -14.67
CA GLY A 56 7.16 -0.14 -14.59
C GLY A 56 6.57 -0.53 -15.94
N LYS A 57 6.89 0.23 -17.01
CA LYS A 57 6.22 0.10 -18.30
C LYS A 57 6.74 -1.06 -19.13
N ASN A 58 8.02 -1.01 -19.45
CA ASN A 58 8.60 -1.92 -20.44
C ASN A 58 8.58 -3.37 -19.96
N ARG A 59 8.98 -3.61 -18.73
CA ARG A 59 8.98 -4.95 -18.14
C ARG A 59 7.57 -5.56 -18.08
N LEU A 60 6.58 -4.79 -17.63
CA LEU A 60 5.22 -5.30 -17.51
C LEU A 60 4.52 -5.48 -18.86
N ILE A 61 4.83 -4.66 -19.88
CA ILE A 61 4.30 -4.84 -21.23
C ILE A 61 4.80 -6.17 -21.82
N GLU A 62 6.07 -6.50 -21.63
CA GLU A 62 6.64 -7.77 -22.11
C GLU A 62 5.99 -8.97 -21.41
N GLU A 63 5.79 -8.89 -20.09
CA GLU A 63 5.14 -9.96 -19.31
C GLU A 63 3.67 -10.14 -19.63
N PHE A 64 2.90 -9.07 -19.80
CA PHE A 64 1.46 -9.11 -20.04
C PHE A 64 1.07 -9.32 -21.50
N GLY A 65 2.00 -9.10 -22.42
CA GLY A 65 1.76 -9.26 -23.85
C GLY A 65 0.61 -8.39 -24.35
N LYS A 66 -0.25 -8.95 -25.21
CA LYS A 66 -1.35 -8.20 -25.86
C LYS A 66 -2.45 -7.69 -24.90
N GLU A 67 -2.56 -8.26 -23.71
CA GLU A 67 -3.56 -7.88 -22.72
C GLU A 67 -3.08 -6.80 -21.73
N TYR A 68 -1.87 -6.25 -21.92
CA TYR A 68 -1.25 -5.29 -20.99
C TYR A 68 -2.17 -4.13 -20.61
N GLY A 69 -2.96 -3.60 -21.53
CA GLY A 69 -3.87 -2.48 -21.28
C GLY A 69 -4.91 -2.79 -20.19
N THR A 70 -5.44 -4.03 -20.16
CA THR A 70 -6.39 -4.45 -19.11
C THR A 70 -5.69 -4.58 -17.74
N TYR A 71 -4.52 -5.19 -17.71
CA TYR A 71 -3.74 -5.32 -16.47
C TYR A 71 -3.34 -3.96 -15.91
N PHE A 72 -2.90 -3.04 -16.76
CA PHE A 72 -2.55 -1.67 -16.36
C PHE A 72 -3.75 -0.92 -15.81
N SER A 73 -4.92 -1.04 -16.42
CA SER A 73 -6.17 -0.43 -15.92
C SER A 73 -6.54 -0.97 -14.53
N ILE A 74 -6.41 -2.28 -14.31
CA ILE A 74 -6.66 -2.90 -12.99
C ILE A 74 -5.68 -2.36 -11.96
N LEU A 75 -4.38 -2.34 -12.25
CA LEU A 75 -3.33 -1.88 -11.35
C LEU A 75 -3.47 -0.38 -11.02
N ALA A 76 -3.83 0.43 -12.01
CA ALA A 76 -4.12 1.86 -11.81
C ALA A 76 -5.30 2.06 -10.86
N LEU A 77 -6.38 1.30 -11.01
CA LEU A 77 -7.53 1.36 -10.11
C LEU A 77 -7.19 0.91 -8.68
N ILE A 78 -6.43 -0.17 -8.52
CA ILE A 78 -5.98 -0.64 -7.21
C ILE A 78 -5.12 0.44 -6.53
N SER A 79 -4.19 1.06 -7.26
CA SER A 79 -3.35 2.14 -6.75
C SER A 79 -4.15 3.41 -6.39
N ASP A 80 -5.29 3.62 -7.05
CA ASP A 80 -6.25 4.70 -6.78
C ASP A 80 -7.32 4.32 -5.74
N SER A 81 -7.05 3.29 -4.94
CA SER A 81 -7.90 2.83 -3.82
C SER A 81 -9.20 2.12 -4.21
N LYS A 82 -9.34 1.73 -5.46
CA LYS A 82 -10.41 0.85 -5.95
C LYS A 82 -9.96 -0.59 -5.76
N THR A 83 -10.15 -1.15 -4.57
CA THR A 83 -9.48 -2.39 -4.16
C THR A 83 -10.37 -3.63 -4.17
N SER A 84 -11.68 -3.49 -4.31
CA SER A 84 -12.59 -4.64 -4.39
C SER A 84 -12.83 -5.06 -5.84
N LYS A 85 -12.96 -6.36 -6.08
CA LYS A 85 -13.25 -6.91 -7.42
C LYS A 85 -14.50 -6.27 -8.03
N SER A 86 -15.59 -6.18 -7.26
CA SER A 86 -16.86 -5.64 -7.77
C SER A 86 -16.76 -4.18 -8.19
N GLU A 87 -15.99 -3.39 -7.46
CA GLU A 87 -15.76 -1.99 -7.79
C GLU A 87 -14.96 -1.84 -9.08
N ILE A 88 -13.87 -2.62 -9.23
CA ILE A 88 -13.06 -2.61 -10.45
C ILE A 88 -13.86 -3.09 -11.65
N GLU A 89 -14.63 -4.19 -11.52
CA GLU A 89 -15.50 -4.72 -12.59
C GLU A 89 -16.57 -3.70 -13.00
N SER A 90 -17.14 -2.96 -12.05
CA SER A 90 -18.11 -1.90 -12.33
C SER A 90 -17.53 -0.75 -13.13
N ILE A 91 -16.27 -0.36 -12.86
CA ILE A 91 -15.58 0.73 -13.57
C ILE A 91 -15.14 0.30 -14.96
N LEU A 92 -14.62 -0.93 -15.09
CA LEU A 92 -14.12 -1.45 -16.35
C LEU A 92 -15.20 -2.09 -17.24
N GLU A 93 -16.42 -2.21 -16.72
CA GLU A 93 -17.60 -2.82 -17.38
C GLU A 93 -17.31 -4.22 -17.96
N ARG A 94 -16.45 -4.98 -17.26
CA ARG A 94 -16.02 -6.32 -17.70
C ARG A 94 -15.65 -7.23 -16.55
N ASN A 95 -15.77 -8.55 -16.76
CA ASN A 95 -15.27 -9.53 -15.81
C ASN A 95 -13.74 -9.59 -15.83
N ILE A 96 -13.12 -9.46 -14.65
CA ILE A 96 -11.66 -9.45 -14.46
C ILE A 96 -11.13 -10.60 -13.62
N SER A 97 -11.96 -11.61 -13.31
CA SER A 97 -11.56 -12.71 -12.42
C SER A 97 -10.28 -13.41 -12.87
N GLY A 98 -10.16 -13.69 -14.16
CA GLY A 98 -8.97 -14.32 -14.73
C GLY A 98 -7.73 -13.42 -14.66
N HIS A 99 -7.91 -12.11 -14.88
CA HIS A 99 -6.80 -11.14 -14.78
C HIS A 99 -6.31 -10.99 -13.36
N LEU A 100 -7.21 -10.90 -12.36
CA LEU A 100 -6.84 -10.85 -10.95
C LEU A 100 -6.10 -12.13 -10.52
N ALA A 101 -6.59 -13.29 -10.93
CA ALA A 101 -5.94 -14.56 -10.63
C ALA A 101 -4.51 -14.64 -11.19
N ARG A 102 -4.29 -14.18 -12.43
CA ARG A 102 -2.95 -14.13 -13.03
C ARG A 102 -2.06 -13.11 -12.35
N LEU A 103 -2.56 -11.89 -12.07
CA LEU A 103 -1.80 -10.86 -11.33
C LEU A 103 -1.34 -11.36 -9.96
N GLU A 104 -2.17 -12.16 -9.27
CA GLU A 104 -1.87 -12.70 -7.95
C GLU A 104 -0.96 -13.94 -8.01
N ASN A 105 -1.29 -14.94 -8.83
CA ASN A 105 -0.66 -16.27 -8.77
C ASN A 105 0.48 -16.45 -9.77
N ASP A 106 0.37 -15.86 -10.98
CA ASP A 106 1.37 -16.06 -12.04
C ASP A 106 2.44 -14.94 -11.97
N TYR A 107 2.01 -13.70 -11.80
CA TYR A 107 2.91 -12.54 -11.82
C TYR A 107 3.36 -12.08 -10.42
N ASN A 108 2.65 -12.44 -9.36
CA ASN A 108 2.91 -12.01 -7.97
C ASN A 108 2.97 -10.47 -7.81
N ILE A 109 2.19 -9.74 -8.62
CA ILE A 109 2.17 -8.27 -8.61
C ILE A 109 1.18 -7.73 -7.59
N ILE A 110 0.06 -8.44 -7.39
CA ILE A 110 -0.94 -8.12 -6.38
C ILE A 110 -1.06 -9.24 -5.37
N LYS A 111 -1.64 -8.92 -4.22
CA LYS A 111 -2.13 -9.91 -3.25
C LYS A 111 -3.54 -9.59 -2.83
N SER A 112 -4.35 -10.60 -2.53
CA SER A 112 -5.64 -10.43 -1.89
C SER A 112 -5.48 -10.37 -0.36
N ILE A 113 -6.18 -9.45 0.27
CA ILE A 113 -6.25 -9.28 1.72
C ILE A 113 -7.68 -9.53 2.15
N LYS A 114 -7.85 -10.32 3.21
CA LYS A 114 -9.14 -10.57 3.86
C LYS A 114 -9.15 -9.99 5.27
N PRO A 115 -10.33 -9.64 5.81
CA PRO A 115 -10.44 -9.31 7.23
C PRO A 115 -9.84 -10.42 8.09
N ILE A 116 -9.15 -10.06 9.17
CA ILE A 116 -8.41 -11.02 10.02
C ILE A 116 -9.29 -12.15 10.58
N ASN A 117 -10.59 -11.89 10.78
CA ASN A 117 -11.58 -12.87 11.22
C ASN A 117 -12.42 -13.48 10.09
N ALA A 118 -12.01 -13.28 8.83
CA ALA A 118 -12.78 -13.79 7.69
C ALA A 118 -12.81 -15.32 7.67
N LYS A 119 -14.00 -15.87 7.42
CA LYS A 119 -14.14 -17.32 7.20
C LYS A 119 -13.35 -17.76 5.95
N PRO A 120 -12.85 -19.01 5.89
CA PRO A 120 -12.05 -19.49 4.75
C PRO A 120 -12.69 -19.23 3.38
N ASN A 121 -14.02 -19.39 3.27
CA ASN A 121 -14.78 -19.19 2.02
C ASN A 121 -15.31 -17.76 1.84
N SER A 122 -14.84 -16.80 2.64
CA SER A 122 -15.26 -15.41 2.51
C SER A 122 -14.85 -14.84 1.14
N LYS A 123 -15.83 -14.17 0.49
CA LYS A 123 -15.59 -13.41 -0.74
C LYS A 123 -15.23 -11.94 -0.45
N VAL A 124 -15.28 -11.55 0.83
CA VAL A 124 -14.88 -10.20 1.24
C VAL A 124 -13.37 -10.13 1.23
N GLN A 125 -12.83 -9.44 0.25
CA GLN A 125 -11.39 -9.24 0.08
C GLN A 125 -11.11 -7.94 -0.66
N LYS A 126 -9.94 -7.39 -0.39
CA LYS A 126 -9.34 -6.24 -1.10
C LYS A 126 -8.09 -6.71 -1.81
N TYR A 127 -7.71 -6.03 -2.89
CA TYR A 127 -6.44 -6.27 -3.59
C TYR A 127 -5.48 -5.12 -3.33
N GLU A 128 -4.21 -5.44 -3.17
CA GLU A 128 -3.15 -4.44 -3.09
C GLU A 128 -1.95 -4.84 -3.97
N ILE A 129 -1.23 -3.84 -4.47
CA ILE A 129 0.03 -4.03 -5.18
C ILE A 129 1.10 -4.36 -4.16
N VAL A 130 1.87 -5.43 -4.41
CA VAL A 130 2.89 -5.94 -3.49
C VAL A 130 4.08 -4.98 -3.40
N ASP A 131 4.59 -4.56 -4.55
CA ASP A 131 5.74 -3.66 -4.68
C ASP A 131 5.32 -2.20 -4.42
N ASN A 132 5.97 -1.55 -3.45
CA ASN A 132 5.64 -0.20 -3.03
C ASN A 132 5.91 0.82 -4.14
N PHE A 133 7.05 0.70 -4.83
CA PHE A 133 7.38 1.61 -5.93
C PHE A 133 6.41 1.45 -7.10
N LEU A 134 6.04 0.22 -7.43
CA LEU A 134 5.06 -0.05 -8.48
C LEU A 134 3.70 0.56 -8.15
N ALA A 135 3.25 0.49 -6.89
CA ALA A 135 2.03 1.17 -6.45
C ALA A 135 2.12 2.70 -6.62
N PHE A 136 3.27 3.30 -6.27
CA PHE A 136 3.55 4.72 -6.52
C PHE A 136 3.56 5.03 -8.01
N TRP A 137 4.20 4.20 -8.82
CA TRP A 137 4.30 4.37 -10.28
C TRP A 137 2.92 4.39 -10.94
N PHE A 138 2.04 3.44 -10.64
CA PHE A 138 0.67 3.43 -11.16
C PHE A 138 -0.15 4.62 -10.67
N ARG A 139 0.02 5.02 -9.41
CA ARG A 139 -0.73 6.12 -8.80
C ARG A 139 -0.40 7.48 -9.38
N PHE A 140 0.88 7.73 -9.67
CA PHE A 140 1.37 9.07 -10.02
C PHE A 140 1.99 9.13 -11.42
N ILE A 141 2.75 8.16 -11.85
CA ILE A 141 3.45 8.20 -13.14
C ILE A 141 2.51 7.75 -14.25
N PHE A 142 1.98 6.54 -14.17
CA PHE A 142 1.07 6.00 -15.19
C PHE A 142 -0.21 6.81 -15.32
N LYS A 143 -0.85 7.15 -14.21
CA LYS A 143 -2.09 7.94 -14.19
C LYS A 143 -1.96 9.30 -14.88
N TYR A 144 -0.79 9.90 -14.82
CA TYR A 144 -0.48 11.22 -15.37
C TYR A 144 0.55 11.16 -16.51
N GLN A 145 0.59 10.06 -17.25
CA GLN A 145 1.53 9.84 -18.36
C GLN A 145 1.48 10.98 -19.40
N SER A 146 0.31 11.58 -19.63
CA SER A 146 0.16 12.73 -20.53
C SER A 146 0.98 13.95 -20.12
N LEU A 147 1.23 14.16 -18.81
CA LEU A 147 2.11 15.23 -18.33
C LEU A 147 3.59 14.91 -18.64
N ILE A 148 3.97 13.65 -18.55
CA ILE A 148 5.32 13.20 -18.88
C ILE A 148 5.58 13.34 -20.38
N GLU A 149 4.63 12.91 -21.22
CA GLU A 149 4.70 13.05 -22.68
C GLU A 149 4.76 14.53 -23.12
N ALA A 150 4.14 15.43 -22.36
CA ALA A 150 4.18 16.87 -22.56
C ALA A 150 5.37 17.56 -21.87
N GLU A 151 6.31 16.80 -21.28
CA GLU A 151 7.45 17.28 -20.49
C GLU A 151 7.08 18.26 -19.36
N ASN A 152 5.83 18.17 -18.85
CA ASN A 152 5.32 19.03 -17.79
C ASN A 152 5.61 18.42 -16.40
N PHE A 153 6.88 18.23 -16.09
CA PHE A 153 7.34 17.56 -14.86
C PHE A 153 7.01 18.35 -13.59
N ASP A 154 7.06 19.67 -13.65
CA ASP A 154 6.74 20.53 -12.49
C ASP A 154 5.29 20.33 -12.07
N ARG A 155 4.37 20.28 -13.03
CA ARG A 155 2.96 20.02 -12.74
C ARG A 155 2.73 18.63 -12.16
N LEU A 156 3.47 17.64 -12.62
CA LEU A 156 3.42 16.29 -12.06
C LEU A 156 3.91 16.28 -10.60
N LYS A 157 5.01 16.95 -10.29
CA LYS A 157 5.53 17.10 -8.92
C LYS A 157 4.51 17.79 -7.99
N GLU A 158 3.86 18.86 -8.45
CA GLU A 158 2.78 19.52 -7.67
C GLU A 158 1.65 18.55 -7.31
N ILE A 159 1.21 17.71 -8.26
CA ILE A 159 0.17 16.70 -8.03
C ILE A 159 0.65 15.66 -7.01
N ILE A 160 1.89 15.20 -7.13
CA ILE A 160 2.46 14.24 -6.18
C ILE A 160 2.48 14.87 -4.78
N TYR A 161 3.01 16.08 -4.59
CA TYR A 161 3.05 16.73 -3.28
C TYR A 161 1.68 16.98 -2.67
N ARG A 162 0.68 17.29 -3.49
CA ARG A 162 -0.71 17.46 -3.03
C ARG A 162 -1.30 16.15 -2.48
N ASP A 163 -1.05 15.02 -3.15
CA ASP A 163 -1.77 13.76 -2.91
C ASP A 163 -0.96 12.72 -2.10
N ILE A 164 0.36 12.93 -1.94
CA ILE A 164 1.27 11.96 -1.33
C ILE A 164 0.92 11.63 0.13
N SER A 165 0.37 12.57 0.88
CA SER A 165 0.01 12.35 2.28
C SER A 165 -1.08 11.29 2.43
N THR A 166 -2.08 11.29 1.53
CA THR A 166 -3.12 10.26 1.51
C THR A 166 -2.55 8.89 1.13
N PHE A 167 -1.61 8.88 0.19
CA PHE A 167 -0.92 7.67 -0.23
C PHE A 167 -0.03 7.11 0.89
N LYS A 168 0.72 7.96 1.60
CA LYS A 168 1.56 7.60 2.75
C LYS A 168 0.82 6.85 3.86
N GLY A 169 -0.44 7.20 4.13
CA GLY A 169 -1.22 6.58 5.20
C GLY A 169 -1.25 5.05 5.11
N LYS A 170 -1.51 4.51 3.93
CA LYS A 170 -1.54 3.06 3.69
C LYS A 170 -0.18 2.38 3.91
N PHE A 171 0.91 3.06 3.57
CA PHE A 171 2.25 2.52 3.75
C PHE A 171 2.71 2.60 5.20
N LEU A 172 2.21 3.57 5.96
CA LEU A 172 2.42 3.61 7.40
C LEU A 172 1.76 2.41 8.09
N GLU A 173 0.52 2.07 7.74
CA GLU A 173 -0.16 0.86 8.23
C GLU A 173 0.63 -0.41 7.87
N LYS A 174 1.07 -0.53 6.60
CA LYS A 174 1.88 -1.65 6.12
C LYS A 174 3.20 -1.76 6.89
N LEU A 175 3.91 -0.64 7.13
CA LEU A 175 5.15 -0.61 7.89
C LEU A 175 4.93 -1.10 9.34
N PHE A 176 3.88 -0.64 10.02
CA PHE A 176 3.58 -1.10 11.37
C PHE A 176 3.22 -2.59 11.41
N ILE A 177 2.49 -3.10 10.44
CA ILE A 177 2.21 -4.55 10.32
C ILE A 177 3.51 -5.34 10.19
N GLU A 178 4.47 -4.88 9.38
CA GLU A 178 5.77 -5.55 9.22
C GLU A 178 6.58 -5.50 10.52
N LEU A 179 6.64 -4.36 11.20
CA LEU A 179 7.31 -4.22 12.49
C LEU A 179 6.69 -5.12 13.58
N LEU A 180 5.37 -5.28 13.59
CA LEU A 180 4.70 -6.19 14.52
C LEU A 180 5.02 -7.66 14.20
N LYS A 181 5.13 -8.02 12.92
CA LYS A 181 5.53 -9.37 12.49
C LYS A 181 6.96 -9.72 12.92
N GLU A 182 7.88 -8.74 12.86
CA GLU A 182 9.27 -8.93 13.30
C GLU A 182 9.37 -9.24 14.80
N LYS A 183 8.43 -8.77 15.62
CA LYS A 183 8.39 -9.10 17.06
C LYS A 183 8.08 -10.57 17.36
N GLN A 184 7.49 -11.29 16.40
CA GLN A 184 7.14 -12.73 16.53
C GLN A 184 6.28 -13.06 17.77
N THR A 185 5.52 -12.11 18.29
CA THR A 185 4.70 -12.28 19.51
C THR A 185 3.28 -12.72 19.17
N PHE A 186 2.76 -12.30 18.02
CA PHE A 186 1.38 -12.52 17.63
C PHE A 186 1.23 -13.71 16.68
N THR A 187 0.19 -14.51 16.88
CA THR A 187 -0.13 -15.67 16.02
C THR A 187 -0.78 -15.24 14.72
N LYS A 188 -1.48 -14.09 14.71
CA LYS A 188 -2.12 -13.50 13.53
C LYS A 188 -1.98 -11.99 13.58
N ILE A 189 -1.71 -11.37 12.43
CA ILE A 189 -1.69 -9.91 12.26
C ILE A 189 -2.37 -9.57 10.94
N GLY A 190 -3.28 -8.61 10.95
CA GLY A 190 -3.98 -8.13 9.76
C GLY A 190 -4.83 -6.92 10.07
N SER A 191 -5.75 -6.58 9.17
CA SER A 191 -6.73 -5.52 9.33
C SER A 191 -8.13 -6.11 9.50
N TYR A 192 -9.03 -5.36 10.06
CA TYR A 192 -10.44 -5.75 10.18
C TYR A 192 -11.33 -4.74 9.45
N TRP A 193 -12.32 -5.22 8.75
CA TRP A 193 -13.43 -4.41 8.21
C TRP A 193 -14.66 -5.27 8.01
N GLU A 194 -15.80 -4.62 8.03
CA GLU A 194 -17.07 -5.23 7.72
C GLU A 194 -17.49 -4.99 6.26
N ARG A 195 -18.65 -5.53 5.88
CA ARG A 195 -19.19 -5.32 4.54
C ARG A 195 -19.29 -3.82 4.21
N ASN A 196 -18.97 -3.43 2.99
CA ASN A 196 -18.91 -2.05 2.52
C ASN A 196 -17.88 -1.17 3.26
N ASN A 197 -16.77 -1.76 3.74
CA ASN A 197 -15.72 -1.08 4.48
C ASN A 197 -16.20 -0.37 5.77
N GLN A 198 -17.28 -0.85 6.38
CA GLN A 198 -17.72 -0.33 7.67
C GLN A 198 -16.83 -0.84 8.80
N ASN A 199 -16.72 -0.06 9.87
CA ASN A 199 -15.98 -0.41 11.09
C ASN A 199 -14.55 -0.89 10.79
N GLU A 200 -13.85 -0.19 9.88
CA GLU A 200 -12.48 -0.53 9.52
C GLU A 200 -11.52 -0.22 10.68
N ILE A 201 -10.70 -1.21 11.03
CA ILE A 201 -9.60 -1.11 12.00
C ILE A 201 -8.31 -1.36 11.24
N ASP A 202 -7.38 -0.42 11.32
CA ASP A 202 -6.17 -0.43 10.52
C ASP A 202 -5.30 -1.65 10.83
N ILE A 203 -5.09 -1.96 12.12
CA ILE A 203 -4.30 -3.13 12.54
C ILE A 203 -4.98 -3.86 13.69
N VAL A 204 -5.06 -5.17 13.56
CA VAL A 204 -5.42 -6.10 14.64
C VAL A 204 -4.33 -7.17 14.72
N ALA A 205 -3.78 -7.39 15.91
CA ALA A 205 -2.82 -8.43 16.17
C ALA A 205 -3.33 -9.34 17.29
N ILE A 206 -3.34 -10.65 17.05
CA ILE A 206 -3.92 -11.67 17.95
C ILE A 206 -2.82 -12.60 18.40
N ASP A 207 -2.73 -12.81 19.70
CA ASP A 207 -1.98 -13.90 20.31
C ASP A 207 -2.96 -14.94 20.87
N ASP A 208 -3.12 -16.05 20.15
CA ASP A 208 -3.99 -17.14 20.55
C ASP A 208 -3.43 -17.95 21.73
N ILE A 209 -2.14 -17.81 22.05
CA ILE A 209 -1.45 -18.52 23.14
C ILE A 209 -1.72 -17.80 24.46
N ASP A 210 -1.34 -16.52 24.55
CA ASP A 210 -1.48 -15.71 25.77
C ASP A 210 -2.87 -15.04 25.89
N LYS A 211 -3.76 -15.29 24.90
CA LYS A 211 -5.12 -14.73 24.88
C LYS A 211 -5.12 -13.20 24.89
N LYS A 212 -4.33 -12.60 24.03
CA LYS A 212 -4.25 -11.13 23.88
C LYS A 212 -4.64 -10.69 22.50
N VAL A 213 -5.26 -9.52 22.42
CA VAL A 213 -5.59 -8.84 21.16
C VAL A 213 -5.16 -7.39 21.27
N LEU A 214 -4.34 -6.97 20.34
CA LEU A 214 -3.97 -5.57 20.15
C LEU A 214 -4.78 -4.98 18.99
N ILE A 215 -5.45 -3.86 19.22
CA ILE A 215 -6.26 -3.12 18.24
C ILE A 215 -5.65 -1.74 18.05
N CYS A 216 -5.24 -1.41 16.81
CA CYS A 216 -4.57 -0.13 16.54
C CYS A 216 -5.25 0.65 15.41
N GLU A 217 -5.33 1.95 15.61
CA GLU A 217 -5.57 2.96 14.57
C GLU A 217 -4.25 3.63 14.22
N VAL A 218 -3.95 3.79 12.94
CA VAL A 218 -2.68 4.35 12.44
C VAL A 218 -2.93 5.63 11.67
N LYS A 219 -2.35 6.75 12.11
CA LYS A 219 -2.52 8.05 11.44
C LYS A 219 -1.17 8.76 11.33
N LEU A 220 -0.98 9.52 10.25
CA LEU A 220 0.20 10.37 10.04
C LEU A 220 0.29 11.55 11.03
N SER A 221 -0.77 11.84 11.76
CA SER A 221 -0.82 12.91 12.74
C SER A 221 -1.63 12.47 13.96
N GLU A 222 -1.07 12.65 15.14
CA GLU A 222 -1.71 12.37 16.42
C GLU A 222 -3.07 13.09 16.57
N LYS A 223 -3.18 14.30 16.03
CA LYS A 223 -4.44 15.09 16.06
C LYS A 223 -5.62 14.40 15.34
N ARG A 224 -5.35 13.41 14.51
CA ARG A 224 -6.37 12.63 13.77
C ARG A 224 -6.74 11.33 14.48
N LEU A 225 -6.08 10.98 15.58
CA LEU A 225 -6.42 9.83 16.39
C LEU A 225 -7.70 10.12 17.21
N ASN A 226 -8.63 9.19 17.18
CA ASN A 226 -9.85 9.24 17.96
C ASN A 226 -10.09 7.91 18.66
N TYR A 227 -9.70 7.84 19.92
CA TYR A 227 -9.82 6.64 20.74
C TYR A 227 -11.27 6.14 20.88
N ASN A 228 -12.23 7.05 21.05
CA ASN A 228 -13.64 6.68 21.17
C ASN A 228 -14.19 6.07 19.88
N ASP A 229 -13.77 6.58 18.73
CA ASP A 229 -14.14 6.02 17.42
C ASP A 229 -13.57 4.61 17.25
N LEU A 230 -12.31 4.39 17.64
CA LEU A 230 -11.69 3.07 17.63
C LEU A 230 -12.43 2.06 18.51
N LEU A 231 -12.83 2.47 19.72
CA LEU A 231 -13.65 1.65 20.60
C LEU A 231 -15.00 1.28 19.96
N LEU A 232 -15.67 2.23 19.32
CA LEU A 232 -16.94 1.99 18.63
C LEU A 232 -16.79 1.01 17.45
N LYS A 233 -15.79 1.22 16.61
CA LYS A 233 -15.51 0.36 15.46
C LYS A 233 -15.18 -1.08 15.86
N SER A 234 -14.50 -1.25 17.01
CA SER A 234 -14.07 -2.57 17.48
C SER A 234 -15.13 -3.37 18.21
N GLN A 235 -16.26 -2.77 18.62
CA GLN A 235 -17.28 -3.41 19.45
C GLN A 235 -17.72 -4.80 18.96
N LYS A 236 -17.96 -4.94 17.67
CA LYS A 236 -18.40 -6.22 17.11
C LYS A 236 -17.26 -7.22 17.04
N PHE A 237 -16.07 -6.76 16.68
CA PHE A 237 -14.88 -7.60 16.62
C PHE A 237 -14.55 -8.21 17.99
N VAL A 238 -14.54 -7.40 19.05
CA VAL A 238 -14.16 -7.87 20.40
C VAL A 238 -15.18 -8.86 20.99
N GLN A 239 -16.41 -8.93 20.48
CA GLN A 239 -17.38 -9.94 20.90
C GLN A 239 -16.93 -11.37 20.64
N ASP A 240 -16.11 -11.58 19.62
CA ASP A 240 -15.54 -12.89 19.29
C ASP A 240 -14.36 -13.25 20.21
N TYR A 241 -13.84 -12.27 21.00
CA TYR A 241 -12.63 -12.40 21.83
C TYR A 241 -12.88 -12.11 23.33
N LYS A 242 -14.04 -12.47 23.86
CA LYS A 242 -14.45 -12.17 25.25
C LYS A 242 -13.51 -12.70 26.35
N THR A 243 -12.74 -13.73 26.03
CA THR A 243 -11.78 -14.35 26.96
C THR A 243 -10.36 -13.85 26.78
N TYR A 244 -10.16 -12.86 25.90
CA TYR A 244 -8.86 -12.28 25.61
C TYR A 244 -8.72 -10.93 26.34
N GLU A 245 -7.51 -10.61 26.72
CA GLU A 245 -7.13 -9.27 27.12
C GLU A 245 -7.07 -8.39 25.87
N ILE A 246 -7.79 -7.25 25.88
CA ILE A 246 -7.87 -6.33 24.73
C ILE A 246 -7.03 -5.09 25.05
N GLU A 247 -6.04 -4.83 24.22
CA GLU A 247 -5.19 -3.62 24.26
C GLU A 247 -5.54 -2.73 23.06
N TYR A 248 -5.49 -1.39 23.24
CA TYR A 248 -5.78 -0.39 22.22
C TYR A 248 -4.62 0.56 22.02
#